data_61f3a3b54061b8dcfafece351fc9fc6c
#
_entry.id   61f3a3b54061b8dcfafece351fc9fc6c
#
_cell.length_a   1.000
_cell.length_b   1.000
_cell.length_c   1.000
_cell.angle_alpha   90.00
_cell.angle_beta   90.00
_cell.angle_gamma   90.00
#
_symmetry.space_group_name_H-M   'P 1'
#
loop_
_entity.id
_entity.type
_entity.pdbx_description
1 polymer ?
#
loop_
_entity_poly.entity_id
_entity_poly.type
_entity_poly.pdbx_seq_one_letter_code
_entity_poly.pdbx_strand_id
1 'polypeptide(L)'
;MKANEDQSGPNRKTLMWYLYLISMVLLAFTGFGQMPIYKRYYISDIPGLAWSADFYTTHLIHYIFSALFLGIAAYVVFDHLLLKKKRFALTLSGFIRSAIIAGLVATGLLLVIYNFSGVAFPMWAAATLLVAHMTLAVALIVTGLIVIIRKMPWTVPN
;
A
#
# COMPACT_ATOMS: atom_id res chain seq x y z
N MET A 1 -2.62 -35.55 -31.52
CA MET A 1 -3.30 -34.25 -31.48
C MET A 1 -2.89 -33.54 -30.22
N LYS A 2 -1.85 -32.68 -30.27
CA LYS A 2 -1.44 -31.82 -29.13
C LYS A 2 -2.35 -30.61 -29.14
N ALA A 3 -3.21 -30.48 -28.12
CA ALA A 3 -4.02 -29.30 -27.95
C ALA A 3 -3.11 -28.09 -27.71
N ASN A 4 -3.34 -27.03 -28.47
CA ASN A 4 -2.72 -25.71 -28.31
C ASN A 4 -3.09 -25.13 -26.92
N GLU A 5 -2.19 -25.21 -25.96
CA GLU A 5 -2.23 -24.51 -24.68
C GLU A 5 -1.49 -23.17 -24.76
N ASP A 6 -1.67 -22.39 -25.80
CA ASP A 6 -1.00 -21.09 -25.91
C ASP A 6 -1.98 -19.95 -26.21
N GLN A 7 -2.93 -19.75 -25.30
CA GLN A 7 -3.71 -18.52 -25.13
C GLN A 7 -3.94 -18.23 -23.64
N SER A 8 -2.89 -18.30 -22.82
CA SER A 8 -2.95 -17.77 -21.47
C SER A 8 -2.63 -16.28 -21.52
N GLY A 9 -3.62 -15.43 -21.31
CA GLY A 9 -3.44 -14.03 -20.93
C GLY A 9 -2.44 -13.91 -19.77
N PRO A 10 -2.02 -12.70 -19.37
CA PRO A 10 -0.96 -12.52 -18.38
C PRO A 10 -1.26 -13.37 -17.15
N ASN A 11 -0.29 -14.21 -16.77
CA ASN A 11 -0.43 -15.14 -15.65
C ASN A 11 -1.00 -14.36 -14.44
N ARG A 12 -2.09 -14.85 -13.84
CA ARG A 12 -2.81 -14.21 -12.72
C ARG A 12 -1.86 -13.70 -11.62
N LYS A 13 -0.75 -14.41 -11.37
CA LYS A 13 0.29 -13.98 -10.41
C LYS A 13 1.03 -12.73 -10.88
N THR A 14 1.32 -12.64 -12.16
CA THR A 14 1.99 -11.49 -12.78
C THR A 14 1.09 -10.27 -12.74
N LEU A 15 -0.20 -10.40 -13.05
CA LEU A 15 -1.18 -9.31 -12.97
C LEU A 15 -1.29 -8.79 -11.54
N MET A 16 -1.45 -9.66 -10.55
CA MET A 16 -1.54 -9.27 -9.12
C MET A 16 -0.27 -8.54 -8.65
N TRP A 17 0.89 -8.97 -9.12
CA TRP A 17 2.15 -8.32 -8.79
C TRP A 17 2.23 -6.89 -9.37
N TYR A 18 1.84 -6.69 -10.62
CA TYR A 18 1.81 -5.35 -11.23
C TYR A 18 0.78 -4.44 -10.55
N LEU A 19 -0.42 -4.94 -10.25
CA LEU A 19 -1.44 -4.18 -9.53
C LEU A 19 -0.95 -3.74 -8.14
N TYR A 20 -0.29 -4.64 -7.41
CA TYR A 20 0.34 -4.32 -6.13
C TYR A 20 1.41 -3.24 -6.28
N LEU A 21 2.33 -3.39 -7.23
CA LEU A 21 3.43 -2.45 -7.46
C LEU A 21 2.91 -1.05 -7.85
N ILE A 22 1.98 -0.99 -8.81
CA ILE A 22 1.37 0.27 -9.25
C ILE A 22 0.65 0.94 -8.07
N SER A 23 -0.13 0.17 -7.30
CA SER A 23 -0.82 0.71 -6.12
C SER A 23 0.16 1.28 -5.11
N MET A 24 1.25 0.56 -4.81
CA MET A 24 2.29 1.02 -3.87
C MET A 24 2.97 2.31 -4.33
N VAL A 25 3.33 2.40 -5.62
CA VAL A 25 3.99 3.60 -6.18
C VAL A 25 3.04 4.80 -6.12
N LEU A 26 1.79 4.62 -6.52
CA LEU A 26 0.81 5.71 -6.53
C LEU A 26 0.41 6.13 -5.11
N LEU A 27 0.26 5.19 -4.18
CA LEU A 27 0.01 5.50 -2.77
C LEU A 27 1.17 6.27 -2.13
N ALA A 28 2.41 5.85 -2.39
CA ALA A 28 3.59 6.57 -1.91
C ALA A 28 3.64 7.98 -2.50
N PHE A 29 3.50 8.12 -3.82
CA PHE A 29 3.57 9.41 -4.51
C PHE A 29 2.47 10.36 -4.05
N THR A 30 1.21 9.92 -4.02
CA THR A 30 0.08 10.75 -3.60
C THR A 30 0.11 11.06 -2.11
N GLY A 31 0.59 10.14 -1.26
CA GLY A 31 0.82 10.39 0.16
C GLY A 31 1.86 11.48 0.40
N PHE A 32 2.99 11.44 -0.31
CA PHE A 32 3.98 12.53 -0.27
C PHE A 32 3.42 13.84 -0.85
N GLY A 33 2.63 13.79 -1.91
CA GLY A 33 2.00 14.96 -2.53
C GLY A 33 1.09 15.74 -1.58
N GLN A 34 0.49 15.08 -0.59
CA GLN A 34 -0.35 15.71 0.42
C GLN A 34 0.44 16.39 1.55
N MET A 35 1.75 16.16 1.64
CA MET A 35 2.57 16.76 2.69
C MET A 35 2.88 18.23 2.37
N PRO A 36 2.88 19.11 3.39
CA PRO A 36 3.28 20.53 3.21
C PRO A 36 4.68 20.68 2.61
N ILE A 37 5.59 19.75 2.91
CA ILE A 37 6.97 19.72 2.42
C ILE A 37 7.04 19.58 0.90
N TYR A 38 6.06 18.90 0.27
CA TYR A 38 5.99 18.67 -1.17
C TYR A 38 5.92 20.00 -1.95
N LYS A 39 5.05 20.92 -1.51
CA LYS A 39 4.91 22.25 -2.10
C LYS A 39 6.12 23.12 -1.79
N ARG A 40 6.70 22.99 -0.60
CA ARG A 40 7.86 23.79 -0.16
C ARG A 40 9.11 23.56 -1.03
N TYR A 41 9.30 22.36 -1.56
CA TYR A 41 10.44 22.01 -2.41
C TYR A 41 10.14 22.06 -3.92
N TYR A 42 9.04 22.70 -4.31
CA TYR A 42 8.70 22.96 -5.72
C TYR A 42 8.64 21.71 -6.61
N ILE A 43 8.35 20.56 -6.01
CA ILE A 43 8.27 19.27 -6.76
C ILE A 43 7.11 19.34 -7.78
N SER A 44 6.04 20.05 -7.45
CA SER A 44 4.91 20.28 -8.35
C SER A 44 5.22 21.18 -9.56
N ASP A 45 6.34 21.90 -9.51
CA ASP A 45 6.75 22.79 -10.62
C ASP A 45 7.50 22.02 -11.72
N ILE A 46 7.84 20.76 -11.47
CA ILE A 46 8.40 19.89 -12.50
C ILE A 46 7.35 19.70 -13.62
N PRO A 47 7.70 19.90 -14.90
CA PRO A 47 6.78 19.70 -16.01
C PRO A 47 6.06 18.35 -15.97
N GLY A 48 4.72 18.38 -16.02
CA GLY A 48 3.87 17.19 -15.93
C GLY A 48 3.43 16.82 -14.50
N LEU A 49 3.96 17.45 -13.44
CA LEU A 49 3.59 17.18 -12.05
C LEU A 49 2.70 18.27 -11.41
N ALA A 50 2.29 19.30 -12.14
CA ALA A 50 1.48 20.40 -11.61
C ALA A 50 0.17 19.93 -10.94
N TRP A 51 -0.46 18.88 -11.49
CA TRP A 51 -1.67 18.28 -10.92
C TRP A 51 -1.45 17.73 -9.50
N SER A 52 -0.24 17.34 -9.15
CA SER A 52 0.09 16.79 -7.84
C SER A 52 0.13 17.84 -6.73
N ALA A 53 0.09 19.13 -7.07
CA ALA A 53 -0.07 20.22 -6.11
C ALA A 53 -1.54 20.37 -5.65
N ASP A 54 -2.51 19.85 -6.43
CA ASP A 54 -3.90 19.88 -6.04
C ASP A 54 -4.21 18.79 -5.00
N PHE A 55 -4.58 19.25 -3.81
CA PHE A 55 -4.88 18.38 -2.67
C PHE A 55 -6.04 17.43 -2.99
N TYR A 56 -7.10 17.92 -3.61
CA TYR A 56 -8.29 17.10 -3.90
C TYR A 56 -8.00 15.98 -4.88
N THR A 57 -7.25 16.29 -5.94
CA THR A 57 -6.83 15.29 -6.94
C THR A 57 -5.95 14.22 -6.31
N THR A 58 -4.92 14.62 -5.57
CA THR A 58 -4.01 13.66 -4.91
C THR A 58 -4.73 12.82 -3.86
N HIS A 59 -5.68 13.42 -3.12
CA HIS A 59 -6.47 12.74 -2.12
C HIS A 59 -7.43 11.70 -2.74
N LEU A 60 -8.11 12.07 -3.83
CA LEU A 60 -8.99 11.17 -4.57
C LEU A 60 -8.21 9.96 -5.12
N ILE A 61 -7.07 10.22 -5.76
CA ILE A 61 -6.20 9.16 -6.29
C ILE A 61 -5.73 8.25 -5.15
N HIS A 62 -5.32 8.84 -4.02
CA HIS A 62 -4.90 8.09 -2.83
C HIS A 62 -6.01 7.16 -2.33
N TYR A 63 -7.26 7.62 -2.27
CA TYR A 63 -8.41 6.80 -1.86
C TYR A 63 -8.70 5.64 -2.84
N ILE A 64 -8.69 5.91 -4.15
CA ILE A 64 -8.92 4.88 -5.17
C ILE A 64 -7.87 3.76 -5.04
N PHE A 65 -6.59 4.13 -4.96
CA PHE A 65 -5.52 3.15 -4.85
C PHE A 65 -5.43 2.50 -3.47
N SER A 66 -5.89 3.17 -2.40
CA SER A 66 -6.06 2.56 -1.08
C SER A 66 -7.12 1.47 -1.10
N ALA A 67 -8.26 1.70 -1.75
CA ALA A 67 -9.32 0.70 -1.90
C ALA A 67 -8.84 -0.50 -2.73
N LEU A 68 -8.12 -0.26 -3.82
CA LEU A 68 -7.52 -1.32 -4.64
C LEU A 68 -6.49 -2.13 -3.83
N PHE A 69 -5.59 -1.44 -3.11
CA PHE A 69 -4.59 -2.08 -2.27
C PHE A 69 -5.22 -2.91 -1.16
N LEU A 70 -6.27 -2.41 -0.52
CA LEU A 70 -7.03 -3.15 0.51
C LEU A 70 -7.66 -4.41 -0.08
N GLY A 71 -8.23 -4.35 -1.28
CA GLY A 71 -8.76 -5.51 -1.98
C GLY A 71 -7.68 -6.56 -2.28
N ILE A 72 -6.50 -6.14 -2.75
CA ILE A 72 -5.36 -7.02 -2.97
C ILE A 72 -4.88 -7.64 -1.66
N ALA A 73 -4.74 -6.84 -0.60
CA ALA A 73 -4.30 -7.31 0.72
C ALA A 73 -5.30 -8.34 1.29
N ALA A 74 -6.59 -8.04 1.23
CA ALA A 74 -7.64 -8.98 1.64
C ALA A 74 -7.56 -10.30 0.85
N TYR A 75 -7.43 -10.22 -0.48
CA TYR A 75 -7.27 -11.40 -1.33
C TYR A 75 -6.07 -12.26 -0.90
N VAL A 76 -4.89 -11.63 -0.68
CA VAL A 76 -3.67 -12.35 -0.27
C VAL A 76 -3.83 -12.99 1.11
N VAL A 77 -4.46 -12.28 2.06
CA VAL A 77 -4.73 -12.81 3.41
C VAL A 77 -5.67 -14.01 3.34
N PHE A 78 -6.78 -13.92 2.63
CA PHE A 78 -7.72 -15.02 2.48
C PHE A 78 -7.10 -16.23 1.75
N ASP A 79 -6.35 -15.99 0.66
CA ASP A 79 -5.63 -17.04 -0.06
C ASP A 79 -4.63 -17.76 0.87
N HIS A 80 -3.89 -17.01 1.70
CA HIS A 80 -2.98 -17.60 2.67
C HIS A 80 -3.72 -18.39 3.74
N LEU A 81 -4.73 -17.80 4.38
CA LEU A 81 -5.44 -18.43 5.51
C LEU A 81 -6.21 -19.67 5.09
N LEU A 82 -6.88 -19.65 3.92
CA LEU A 82 -7.74 -20.73 3.48
C LEU A 82 -6.98 -21.84 2.74
N LEU A 83 -5.99 -21.47 1.92
CA LEU A 83 -5.35 -22.41 1.01
C LEU A 83 -3.90 -22.76 1.35
N LYS A 84 -3.16 -21.83 1.96
CA LYS A 84 -1.70 -21.96 2.10
C LYS A 84 -1.20 -22.14 3.52
N LYS A 85 -1.99 -21.79 4.55
CA LYS A 85 -1.58 -21.84 5.98
C LYS A 85 -1.00 -23.18 6.41
N LYS A 86 -1.53 -24.29 5.88
CA LYS A 86 -1.03 -25.65 6.22
C LYS A 86 0.29 -26.01 5.54
N ARG A 87 0.67 -25.30 4.47
CA ARG A 87 1.86 -25.62 3.65
C ARG A 87 2.98 -24.61 3.80
N PHE A 88 2.68 -23.40 4.26
CA PHE A 88 3.65 -22.30 4.31
C PHE A 88 3.52 -21.54 5.63
N ALA A 89 4.65 -21.33 6.29
CA ALA A 89 4.78 -20.45 7.45
C ALA A 89 5.25 -19.05 7.03
N LEU A 90 4.81 -18.01 7.76
CA LEU A 90 5.34 -16.66 7.59
C LEU A 90 6.77 -16.61 8.14
N THR A 91 7.67 -16.02 7.35
CA THR A 91 9.01 -15.67 7.86
C THR A 91 8.91 -14.48 8.82
N LEU A 92 9.95 -14.22 9.60
CA LEU A 92 10.02 -13.01 10.44
C LEU A 92 9.87 -11.75 9.57
N SER A 93 10.51 -11.71 8.41
CA SER A 93 10.38 -10.62 7.43
C SER A 93 8.94 -10.50 6.89
N GLY A 94 8.27 -11.62 6.63
CA GLY A 94 6.87 -11.66 6.22
C GLY A 94 5.95 -11.14 7.32
N PHE A 95 6.19 -11.52 8.58
CA PHE A 95 5.42 -11.05 9.72
C PHE A 95 5.56 -9.54 9.93
N ILE A 96 6.79 -9.00 9.91
CA ILE A 96 7.04 -7.56 10.06
C ILE A 96 6.29 -6.76 8.99
N ARG A 97 6.40 -7.16 7.71
CA ARG A 97 5.69 -6.49 6.61
C ARG A 97 4.17 -6.58 6.75
N SER A 98 3.66 -7.73 7.16
CA SER A 98 2.22 -7.90 7.41
C SER A 98 1.73 -7.00 8.55
N ALA A 99 2.50 -6.87 9.62
CA ALA A 99 2.18 -5.99 10.75
C ALA A 99 2.19 -4.50 10.32
N ILE A 100 3.17 -4.07 9.51
CA ILE A 100 3.23 -2.71 8.96
C ILE A 100 2.01 -2.44 8.08
N ILE A 101 1.65 -3.37 7.18
CA ILE A 101 0.47 -3.23 6.31
C ILE A 101 -0.81 -3.17 7.14
N ALA A 102 -0.97 -4.02 8.15
CA ALA A 102 -2.12 -3.99 9.04
C ALA A 102 -2.23 -2.65 9.79
N GLY A 103 -1.11 -2.11 10.27
CA GLY A 103 -1.05 -0.78 10.89
C GLY A 103 -1.42 0.35 9.92
N LEU A 104 -0.94 0.28 8.66
CA LEU A 104 -1.31 1.23 7.60
C LEU A 104 -2.81 1.19 7.30
N VAL A 105 -3.38 0.00 7.17
CA VAL A 105 -4.83 -0.16 6.95
C VAL A 105 -5.62 0.42 8.13
N ALA A 106 -5.24 0.08 9.35
CA ALA A 106 -5.93 0.56 10.56
C ALA A 106 -5.85 2.08 10.67
N THR A 107 -4.66 2.68 10.55
CA THR A 107 -4.49 4.14 10.63
C THR A 107 -5.16 4.86 9.47
N GLY A 108 -5.11 4.31 8.25
CA GLY A 108 -5.79 4.86 7.08
C GLY A 108 -7.31 4.87 7.24
N LEU A 109 -7.90 3.77 7.72
CA LEU A 109 -9.35 3.71 8.01
C LEU A 109 -9.76 4.72 9.07
N LEU A 110 -8.97 4.88 10.14
CA LEU A 110 -9.25 5.88 11.18
C LEU A 110 -9.16 7.30 10.63
N LEU A 111 -8.22 7.59 9.72
CA LEU A 111 -8.13 8.89 9.04
C LEU A 111 -9.33 9.13 8.11
N VAL A 112 -9.87 8.10 7.45
CA VAL A 112 -11.11 8.21 6.66
C VAL A 112 -12.30 8.52 7.58
N ILE A 113 -12.42 7.80 8.71
CA ILE A 113 -13.49 8.03 9.70
C ILE A 113 -13.40 9.45 10.28
N TYR A 114 -12.19 9.93 10.55
CA TYR A 114 -11.97 11.31 11.02
C TYR A 114 -12.53 12.36 10.06
N ASN A 115 -12.52 12.09 8.75
CA ASN A 115 -13.03 13.00 7.73
C ASN A 115 -14.57 12.95 7.55
N PHE A 116 -15.28 12.06 8.27
CA PHE A 116 -16.74 12.03 8.20
C PHE A 116 -17.37 13.20 8.96
N SER A 117 -18.43 13.75 8.38
CA SER A 117 -19.23 14.78 9.04
C SER A 117 -19.81 14.26 10.36
N GLY A 118 -19.65 15.02 11.45
CA GLY A 118 -20.13 14.65 12.78
C GLY A 118 -19.16 13.82 13.62
N VAL A 119 -18.00 13.44 13.09
CA VAL A 119 -16.93 12.80 13.86
C VAL A 119 -15.89 13.85 14.24
N ALA A 120 -15.66 14.02 15.54
CA ALA A 120 -14.63 14.93 16.05
C ALA A 120 -13.59 14.15 16.87
N PHE A 121 -12.38 14.04 16.36
CA PHE A 121 -11.25 13.62 17.17
C PHE A 121 -10.57 14.84 17.78
N PRO A 122 -10.00 14.74 18.99
CA PRO A 122 -9.14 15.80 19.50
C PRO A 122 -7.94 15.98 18.55
N MET A 123 -7.47 17.23 18.42
CA MET A 123 -6.41 17.60 17.47
C MET A 123 -5.14 16.75 17.65
N TRP A 124 -4.78 16.41 18.88
CA TRP A 124 -3.63 15.56 19.17
C TRP A 124 -3.78 14.12 18.59
N ALA A 125 -5.01 13.57 18.64
CA ALA A 125 -5.28 12.23 18.12
C ALA A 125 -5.19 12.20 16.58
N ALA A 126 -5.75 13.20 15.91
CA ALA A 126 -5.64 13.35 14.46
C ALA A 126 -4.17 13.51 14.01
N ALA A 127 -3.40 14.35 14.70
CA ALA A 127 -1.97 14.53 14.43
C ALA A 127 -1.17 13.24 14.65
N THR A 128 -1.45 12.52 15.74
CA THR A 128 -0.79 11.23 16.03
C THR A 128 -1.10 10.19 14.97
N LEU A 129 -2.35 10.07 14.53
CA LEU A 129 -2.76 9.16 13.47
C LEU A 129 -2.04 9.48 12.15
N LEU A 130 -1.96 10.75 11.78
CA LEU A 130 -1.27 11.18 10.58
C LEU A 130 0.21 10.82 10.63
N VAL A 131 0.90 11.15 11.72
CA VAL A 131 2.33 10.84 11.91
C VAL A 131 2.56 9.33 11.92
N ALA A 132 1.71 8.56 12.60
CA ALA A 132 1.80 7.10 12.63
C ALA A 132 1.63 6.51 11.23
N HIS A 133 0.62 6.95 10.47
CA HIS A 133 0.38 6.50 9.10
C HIS A 133 1.58 6.78 8.19
N MET A 134 2.13 7.98 8.23
CA MET A 134 3.32 8.37 7.47
C MET A 134 4.55 7.55 7.86
N THR A 135 4.80 7.36 9.16
CA THR A 135 5.92 6.56 9.66
C THR A 135 5.82 5.11 9.18
N LEU A 136 4.64 4.52 9.23
CA LEU A 136 4.38 3.17 8.72
C LEU A 136 4.56 3.09 7.20
N ALA A 137 4.17 4.12 6.45
CA ALA A 137 4.39 4.16 5.00
C ALA A 137 5.89 4.18 4.66
N VAL A 138 6.67 5.02 5.32
CA VAL A 138 8.13 5.05 5.18
C VAL A 138 8.76 3.71 5.59
N ALA A 139 8.31 3.13 6.71
CA ALA A 139 8.78 1.82 7.17
C ALA A 139 8.48 0.71 6.14
N LEU A 140 7.31 0.76 5.47
CA LEU A 140 6.97 -0.20 4.41
C LEU A 140 7.89 -0.05 3.18
N ILE A 141 8.19 1.18 2.78
CA ILE A 141 9.11 1.44 1.65
C ILE A 141 10.52 0.93 1.99
N VAL A 142 11.04 1.28 3.16
CA VAL A 142 12.38 0.87 3.60
C VAL A 142 12.50 -0.64 3.73
N THR A 143 11.54 -1.28 4.40
CA THR A 143 11.52 -2.74 4.52
C THR A 143 11.34 -3.44 3.18
N GLY A 144 10.53 -2.86 2.28
CA GLY A 144 10.37 -3.33 0.91
C GLY A 144 11.68 -3.31 0.13
N LEU A 145 12.43 -2.21 0.19
CA LEU A 145 13.75 -2.09 -0.45
C LEU A 145 14.76 -3.11 0.11
N ILE A 146 14.82 -3.24 1.44
CA ILE A 146 15.71 -4.23 2.10
C ILE A 146 15.38 -5.65 1.61
N VAL A 147 14.10 -5.99 1.52
CA VAL A 147 13.62 -7.30 1.09
C VAL A 147 13.98 -7.58 -0.38
N ILE A 148 13.84 -6.58 -1.25
CA ILE A 148 14.23 -6.72 -2.67
C ILE A 148 15.74 -6.95 -2.79
N ILE A 149 16.55 -6.16 -2.09
CA ILE A 149 18.02 -6.25 -2.11
C ILE A 149 18.49 -7.58 -1.54
N ARG A 150 17.91 -8.02 -0.41
CA ARG A 150 18.30 -9.25 0.29
C ARG A 150 17.56 -10.51 -0.19
N LYS A 151 16.64 -10.38 -1.14
CA LYS A 151 15.81 -11.47 -1.69
C LYS A 151 15.09 -12.29 -0.60
N MET A 152 14.61 -11.62 0.45
CA MET A 152 13.99 -12.28 1.60
C MET A 152 12.57 -12.75 1.25
N PRO A 153 12.26 -14.05 1.38
CA PRO A 153 10.93 -14.56 1.06
C PRO A 153 9.89 -14.07 2.08
N TRP A 154 8.63 -14.02 1.67
CA TRP A 154 7.52 -13.72 2.57
C TRP A 154 7.12 -14.94 3.42
N THR A 155 7.13 -16.11 2.79
CA THR A 155 6.76 -17.39 3.40
C THR A 155 7.79 -18.45 3.07
N VAL A 156 7.90 -19.49 3.92
CA VAL A 156 8.70 -20.69 3.70
C VAL A 156 7.79 -21.92 3.81
N PRO A 157 8.10 -23.01 3.12
CA PRO A 157 7.41 -24.29 3.33
C PRO A 157 7.53 -24.74 4.79
N ASN A 158 6.45 -25.33 5.33
CA ASN A 158 6.46 -25.95 6.66
C ASN A 158 7.27 -27.24 6.65
#